data_b8c8e9f51bfb7cf677bb8a2b7491c249
#
_entry.id   b8c8e9f51bfb7cf677bb8a2b7491c249
#
_cell.length_a   1.000
_cell.length_b   1.000
_cell.length_c   1.000
_cell.angle_alpha   90.00
_cell.angle_beta   90.00
_cell.angle_gamma   90.00
#
_symmetry.space_group_name_H-M   'P 1'
#
loop_
_entity.id
_entity.type
_entity.pdbx_description
1 polymer ?
#
loop_
_entity_poly.entity_id
_entity_poly.type
_entity_poly.pdbx_seq_one_letter_code
_entity_poly.pdbx_strand_id
1 'polypeptide(L)'
;MRLAFGGALPIIAATILERAMRFDDYRDKYHTIRLTRDPMGVLEMTIHTRGGPAKWGTSTRSLHAELGHAFLDIARDPENRLVILTGTGDSFIAESDAEERYPEANLSAMWPRIHDEGLALLNNLLAVPVPMIAAVNGPALIHAELAVLCDIVLAVSHAEFADLAHVPGGAVPGDGVHTVWPMLLGPNRGRYFLLTGERIAAEEAKRLGVVGEVLPAAELMPRAHALAAQLAALPTMVLRHTRAVLTRELRRRMFDELANGLAHEGLAMLVPRPLDQR
;
A
#
# COMPACT_ATOMS: atom_id res chain seq x y z
N MET A 1 21.35 -63.23 9.51
CA MET A 1 20.07 -62.72 8.97
C MET A 1 20.22 -61.22 8.78
N ARG A 2 20.59 -60.80 7.57
CA ARG A 2 20.79 -59.40 7.21
C ARG A 2 19.45 -58.87 6.66
N LEU A 3 18.81 -57.97 7.38
CA LEU A 3 17.67 -57.23 6.85
C LEU A 3 18.21 -56.05 6.06
N ALA A 4 18.05 -56.14 4.73
CA ALA A 4 18.27 -55.02 3.81
C ALA A 4 17.05 -54.09 3.89
N PHE A 5 17.23 -52.89 4.40
CA PHE A 5 16.30 -51.80 4.18
C PHE A 5 16.75 -51.04 2.92
N GLY A 6 16.36 -51.57 1.79
CA GLY A 6 16.30 -50.83 0.51
C GLY A 6 14.91 -50.29 0.35
N GLY A 7 14.70 -49.00 0.67
CA GLY A 7 13.48 -48.32 0.43
C GLY A 7 13.81 -46.89 -0.03
N ALA A 8 13.72 -46.70 -1.33
CA ALA A 8 13.87 -45.39 -2.00
C ALA A 8 12.93 -44.38 -1.37
N LEU A 9 13.49 -43.30 -0.85
CA LEU A 9 12.84 -42.00 -0.77
C LEU A 9 13.15 -41.24 -2.04
N PRO A 10 12.30 -41.38 -3.05
CA PRO A 10 12.32 -40.39 -4.10
C PRO A 10 10.92 -39.80 -4.23
N ILE A 11 10.85 -38.62 -4.79
CA ILE A 11 9.67 -38.01 -5.42
C ILE A 11 8.97 -36.90 -4.64
N ILE A 12 9.33 -36.54 -3.40
CA ILE A 12 8.72 -35.33 -2.79
C ILE A 12 9.60 -34.07 -2.93
N ALA A 13 10.86 -34.20 -3.32
CA ALA A 13 11.77 -33.06 -3.45
C ALA A 13 11.77 -32.40 -4.86
N ALA A 14 11.02 -32.90 -5.81
CA ALA A 14 11.13 -32.47 -7.22
C ALA A 14 9.93 -31.62 -7.72
N THR A 15 8.97 -31.25 -6.90
CA THR A 15 7.72 -30.71 -7.43
C THR A 15 7.29 -29.35 -6.87
N ILE A 16 8.09 -28.63 -6.09
CA ILE A 16 7.76 -27.25 -5.70
C ILE A 16 9.04 -26.39 -5.77
N LEU A 17 9.68 -26.34 -6.92
CA LEU A 17 10.31 -25.10 -7.36
C LEU A 17 9.16 -24.32 -8.04
N GLU A 18 8.35 -23.61 -7.26
CA GLU A 18 7.50 -22.56 -7.80
C GLU A 18 8.40 -21.69 -8.65
N ARG A 19 8.13 -21.63 -9.95
CA ARG A 19 8.84 -20.74 -10.85
C ARG A 19 8.79 -19.33 -10.26
N ALA A 20 9.94 -18.70 -10.07
CA ALA A 20 9.98 -17.31 -9.62
C ALA A 20 9.09 -16.45 -10.53
N MET A 21 8.29 -15.56 -9.93
CA MET A 21 7.45 -14.60 -10.64
C MET A 21 8.33 -13.77 -11.57
N ARG A 22 7.87 -13.49 -12.76
CA ARG A 22 8.54 -12.63 -13.73
C ARG A 22 7.65 -11.42 -14.04
N PHE A 23 8.24 -10.31 -14.39
CA PHE A 23 7.51 -9.09 -14.73
C PHE A 23 6.41 -9.30 -15.78
N ASP A 24 6.69 -10.10 -16.82
CA ASP A 24 5.71 -10.42 -17.86
C ASP A 24 4.50 -11.23 -17.36
N ASP A 25 4.60 -11.87 -16.19
CA ASP A 25 3.50 -12.64 -15.60
C ASP A 25 2.45 -11.73 -14.95
N TYR A 26 2.79 -10.46 -14.63
CA TYR A 26 1.89 -9.56 -13.88
C TYR A 26 1.83 -8.11 -14.38
N ARG A 27 2.68 -7.67 -15.29
CA ARG A 27 2.74 -6.27 -15.75
C ARG A 27 1.42 -5.71 -16.28
N ASP A 28 0.62 -6.55 -16.95
CA ASP A 28 -0.64 -6.17 -17.59
C ASP A 28 -1.86 -6.82 -16.88
N LYS A 29 -1.69 -7.29 -15.65
CA LYS A 29 -2.68 -8.08 -14.91
C LYS A 29 -3.78 -7.22 -14.29
N TYR A 30 -3.49 -5.96 -13.95
CA TYR A 30 -4.33 -5.11 -13.12
C TYR A 30 -5.06 -4.05 -13.93
N HIS A 31 -6.30 -3.70 -13.50
CA HIS A 31 -7.13 -2.70 -14.19
C HIS A 31 -6.89 -1.28 -13.65
N THR A 32 -6.40 -1.17 -12.41
CA THR A 32 -6.21 0.10 -11.71
C THR A 32 -4.74 0.42 -11.47
N ILE A 33 -3.84 -0.43 -11.97
CA ILE A 33 -2.41 -0.32 -11.71
C ILE A 33 -1.67 -0.52 -13.03
N ARG A 34 -0.87 0.46 -13.43
CA ARG A 34 0.08 0.34 -14.53
C ARG A 34 1.48 0.11 -13.97
N LEU A 35 2.15 -0.89 -14.50
CA LEU A 35 3.51 -1.28 -14.09
C LEU A 35 4.47 -1.09 -15.24
N THR A 36 5.61 -0.45 -14.97
CA THR A 36 6.75 -0.40 -15.88
C THR A 36 8.02 -0.71 -15.10
N ARG A 37 9.00 -1.34 -15.74
CA ARG A 37 10.27 -1.68 -15.09
C ARG A 37 11.43 -1.37 -16.02
N ASP A 38 12.42 -0.66 -15.47
CA ASP A 38 13.64 -0.35 -16.19
C ASP A 38 14.66 -1.53 -16.17
N PRO A 39 15.73 -1.49 -16.98
CA PRO A 39 16.76 -2.53 -16.99
C PRO A 39 17.53 -2.66 -15.67
N MET A 40 17.48 -1.66 -14.78
CA MET A 40 18.11 -1.71 -13.46
C MET A 40 17.24 -2.41 -12.41
N GLY A 41 16.02 -2.82 -12.76
CA GLY A 41 15.05 -3.43 -11.84
C GLY A 41 14.28 -2.43 -10.99
N VAL A 42 14.25 -1.16 -11.38
CA VAL A 42 13.37 -0.15 -10.76
C VAL A 42 11.97 -0.32 -11.36
N LEU A 43 11.03 -0.73 -10.52
CA LEU A 43 9.63 -0.90 -10.88
C LEU A 43 8.86 0.38 -10.56
N GLU A 44 8.26 1.02 -11.55
CA GLU A 44 7.30 2.08 -11.36
C GLU A 44 5.88 1.50 -11.34
N MET A 45 5.16 1.77 -10.26
CA MET A 45 3.78 1.39 -10.02
C MET A 45 2.92 2.66 -10.00
N THR A 46 2.18 2.89 -11.06
CA THR A 46 1.28 4.05 -11.20
C THR A 46 -0.15 3.61 -10.97
N ILE A 47 -0.79 4.11 -9.92
CA ILE A 47 -2.19 3.84 -9.62
C ILE A 47 -3.10 4.79 -10.42
N HIS A 48 -4.23 4.26 -10.87
CA HIS A 48 -5.19 5.01 -11.67
C HIS A 48 -6.60 4.41 -11.56
N THR A 49 -7.60 5.19 -11.97
CA THR A 49 -8.96 4.71 -12.18
C THR A 49 -9.35 5.02 -13.62
N ARG A 50 -9.56 3.98 -14.42
CA ARG A 50 -9.91 4.09 -15.84
C ARG A 50 -8.95 4.99 -16.66
N GLY A 51 -7.65 4.97 -16.28
CA GLY A 51 -6.59 5.76 -16.91
C GLY A 51 -6.44 7.20 -16.43
N GLY A 52 -7.36 7.70 -15.60
CA GLY A 52 -7.31 9.01 -14.96
C GLY A 52 -6.79 8.97 -13.50
N PRO A 53 -6.95 10.07 -12.75
CA PRO A 53 -6.59 10.11 -11.33
C PRO A 53 -7.19 8.94 -10.54
N ALA A 54 -6.40 8.41 -9.61
CA ALA A 54 -6.81 7.27 -8.82
C ALA A 54 -7.95 7.64 -7.87
N LYS A 55 -8.98 6.80 -7.83
CA LYS A 55 -10.12 6.89 -6.93
C LYS A 55 -10.25 5.61 -6.12
N TRP A 56 -10.60 5.74 -4.86
CA TRP A 56 -10.76 4.59 -3.99
C TRP A 56 -12.12 3.93 -4.17
N GLY A 57 -12.12 2.67 -4.53
CA GLY A 57 -13.31 1.84 -4.66
C GLY A 57 -13.17 0.54 -3.90
N THR A 58 -14.29 -0.16 -3.68
CA THR A 58 -14.36 -1.43 -2.96
C THR A 58 -14.97 -2.57 -3.79
N SER A 59 -15.10 -2.41 -5.10
CA SER A 59 -15.49 -3.50 -5.99
C SER A 59 -14.35 -4.49 -6.22
N THR A 60 -14.63 -5.62 -6.83
CA THR A 60 -13.64 -6.66 -7.14
C THR A 60 -12.59 -6.25 -8.18
N ARG A 61 -12.75 -5.09 -8.81
CA ARG A 61 -11.85 -4.54 -9.83
C ARG A 61 -11.33 -3.13 -9.44
N SER A 62 -11.41 -2.80 -8.17
CA SER A 62 -10.98 -1.53 -7.62
C SER A 62 -9.54 -1.58 -7.11
N LEU A 63 -8.99 -0.42 -6.77
CA LEU A 63 -7.68 -0.31 -6.11
C LEU A 63 -7.60 -1.16 -4.85
N HIS A 64 -8.64 -1.15 -4.00
CA HIS A 64 -8.68 -1.94 -2.78
C HIS A 64 -8.46 -3.43 -3.04
N ALA A 65 -9.15 -3.99 -4.03
CA ALA A 65 -9.06 -5.40 -4.38
C ALA A 65 -7.72 -5.76 -5.06
N GLU A 66 -7.17 -4.88 -5.89
CA GLU A 66 -6.02 -5.20 -6.73
C GLU A 66 -4.66 -4.95 -6.05
N LEU A 67 -4.56 -3.95 -5.16
CA LEU A 67 -3.30 -3.54 -4.55
C LEU A 67 -2.63 -4.67 -3.76
N GLY A 68 -3.39 -5.43 -2.97
CA GLY A 68 -2.85 -6.54 -2.20
C GLY A 68 -2.24 -7.63 -3.08
N HIS A 69 -2.88 -7.93 -4.21
CA HIS A 69 -2.35 -8.88 -5.19
C HIS A 69 -1.13 -8.33 -5.92
N ALA A 70 -1.14 -7.05 -6.29
CA ALA A 70 -0.02 -6.42 -6.97
C ALA A 70 1.24 -6.40 -6.08
N PHE A 71 1.12 -6.04 -4.81
CA PHE A 71 2.24 -6.08 -3.88
C PHE A 71 2.77 -7.50 -3.68
N LEU A 72 1.90 -8.52 -3.68
CA LEU A 72 2.32 -9.91 -3.58
C LEU A 72 3.13 -10.35 -4.82
N ASP A 73 2.63 -10.04 -6.01
CA ASP A 73 3.32 -10.38 -7.26
C ASP A 73 4.68 -9.64 -7.35
N ILE A 74 4.70 -8.36 -7.01
CA ILE A 74 5.93 -7.54 -6.93
C ILE A 74 6.94 -8.14 -5.94
N ALA A 75 6.47 -8.59 -4.77
CA ALA A 75 7.34 -9.16 -3.75
C ALA A 75 7.97 -10.49 -4.16
N ARG A 76 7.29 -11.26 -5.01
CA ARG A 76 7.72 -12.58 -5.52
C ARG A 76 8.66 -12.50 -6.73
N ASP A 77 8.76 -11.33 -7.37
CA ASP A 77 9.68 -11.14 -8.49
C ASP A 77 11.08 -10.76 -7.97
N PRO A 78 12.09 -11.67 -8.12
CA PRO A 78 13.43 -11.44 -7.61
C PRO A 78 14.20 -10.36 -8.37
N GLU A 79 13.76 -9.98 -9.58
CA GLU A 79 14.39 -8.97 -10.40
C GLU A 79 14.01 -7.54 -10.00
N ASN A 80 12.95 -7.37 -9.20
CA ASN A 80 12.63 -6.07 -8.61
C ASN A 80 13.69 -5.69 -7.58
N ARG A 81 14.26 -4.52 -7.74
CA ARG A 81 15.31 -3.96 -6.87
C ARG A 81 14.85 -2.77 -6.07
N LEU A 82 13.85 -2.06 -6.57
CA LEU A 82 13.22 -0.92 -5.95
C LEU A 82 11.83 -0.71 -6.56
N VAL A 83 10.90 -0.15 -5.80
CA VAL A 83 9.56 0.22 -6.26
C VAL A 83 9.35 1.71 -6.10
N ILE A 84 8.85 2.38 -7.14
CA ILE A 84 8.31 3.75 -7.06
C ILE A 84 6.79 3.62 -7.15
N LEU A 85 6.07 4.12 -6.16
CA LEU A 85 4.61 4.20 -6.13
C LEU A 85 4.17 5.65 -6.37
N THR A 86 3.32 5.87 -7.37
CA THR A 86 2.80 7.20 -7.70
C THR A 86 1.34 7.13 -8.19
N GLY A 87 0.64 8.25 -8.16
CA GLY A 87 -0.68 8.39 -8.76
C GLY A 87 -0.64 8.86 -10.21
N THR A 88 -1.80 8.98 -10.82
CA THR A 88 -1.99 9.49 -12.19
C THR A 88 -2.49 10.93 -12.14
N GLY A 89 -1.96 11.81 -13.00
CA GLY A 89 -2.34 13.23 -13.08
C GLY A 89 -1.77 14.03 -11.91
N ASP A 90 -2.61 14.82 -11.27
CA ASP A 90 -2.27 15.77 -10.20
C ASP A 90 -2.80 15.34 -8.82
N SER A 91 -3.10 14.07 -8.64
CA SER A 91 -3.67 13.50 -7.42
C SER A 91 -3.07 12.13 -7.13
N PHE A 92 -2.79 11.86 -5.86
CA PHE A 92 -2.40 10.50 -5.43
C PHE A 92 -3.66 9.64 -5.25
N ILE A 93 -4.47 9.89 -4.22
CA ILE A 93 -5.85 9.38 -4.06
C ILE A 93 -6.63 10.46 -3.29
N ALA A 94 -7.44 11.24 -4.01
CA ALA A 94 -8.21 12.34 -3.40
C ALA A 94 -9.70 12.05 -3.23
N GLU A 95 -10.24 11.09 -3.95
CA GLU A 95 -11.67 10.81 -4.04
C GLU A 95 -11.99 9.33 -3.94
N SER A 96 -13.20 9.04 -3.46
CA SER A 96 -13.79 7.70 -3.57
C SER A 96 -14.43 7.51 -4.95
N ASP A 97 -14.33 6.29 -5.49
CA ASP A 97 -14.97 5.93 -6.75
C ASP A 97 -16.44 5.53 -6.51
N ALA A 98 -17.36 6.44 -6.84
CA ALA A 98 -18.78 6.18 -6.66
C ALA A 98 -19.32 5.07 -7.57
N GLU A 99 -18.67 4.82 -8.73
CA GLU A 99 -19.07 3.77 -9.68
C GLU A 99 -18.63 2.37 -9.18
N GLU A 100 -17.60 2.33 -8.34
CA GLU A 100 -16.98 1.11 -7.80
C GLU A 100 -17.36 0.85 -6.34
N ARG A 101 -18.33 1.59 -5.81
CA ARG A 101 -18.88 1.38 -4.47
C ARG A 101 -20.02 0.36 -4.50
N TYR A 102 -20.06 -0.46 -3.46
CA TYR A 102 -21.22 -1.32 -3.22
C TYR A 102 -22.35 -0.53 -2.54
N PRO A 103 -23.62 -0.85 -2.87
CA PRO A 103 -24.75 -0.32 -2.11
C PRO A 103 -24.62 -0.69 -0.62
N GLU A 104 -24.90 0.25 0.28
CA GLU A 104 -24.85 0.03 1.75
C GLU A 104 -25.64 -1.21 2.20
N ALA A 105 -26.74 -1.53 1.54
CA ALA A 105 -27.57 -2.69 1.83
C ALA A 105 -26.78 -4.03 1.74
N ASN A 106 -25.65 -4.08 1.05
CA ASN A 106 -24.85 -5.28 0.83
C ASN A 106 -23.55 -5.30 1.63
N LEU A 107 -23.22 -4.26 2.40
CA LEU A 107 -21.92 -4.14 3.08
C LEU A 107 -21.66 -5.31 4.03
N SER A 108 -22.64 -5.76 4.80
CA SER A 108 -22.47 -6.90 5.70
C SER A 108 -22.15 -8.21 5.00
N ALA A 109 -22.74 -8.44 3.81
CA ALA A 109 -22.46 -9.62 3.01
C ALA A 109 -21.09 -9.57 2.35
N MET A 110 -20.57 -8.37 2.13
CA MET A 110 -19.31 -8.14 1.42
C MET A 110 -18.13 -7.93 2.33
N TRP A 111 -18.38 -7.59 3.59
CA TRP A 111 -17.35 -7.30 4.57
C TRP A 111 -16.28 -8.39 4.67
N PRO A 112 -16.59 -9.71 4.68
CA PRO A 112 -15.55 -10.73 4.73
C PRO A 112 -14.52 -10.59 3.61
N ARG A 113 -14.94 -10.26 2.39
CA ARG A 113 -14.05 -10.04 1.27
C ARG A 113 -13.22 -8.75 1.44
N ILE A 114 -13.89 -7.65 1.83
CA ILE A 114 -13.20 -6.35 2.07
C ILE A 114 -12.17 -6.50 3.19
N HIS A 115 -12.51 -7.20 4.26
CA HIS A 115 -11.60 -7.52 5.35
C HIS A 115 -10.36 -8.30 4.87
N ASP A 116 -10.57 -9.37 4.11
CA ASP A 116 -9.46 -10.20 3.61
C ASP A 116 -8.58 -9.44 2.62
N GLU A 117 -9.18 -8.62 1.75
CA GLU A 117 -8.47 -7.72 0.85
C GLU A 117 -7.66 -6.67 1.61
N GLY A 118 -8.23 -6.05 2.67
CA GLY A 118 -7.54 -5.09 3.53
C GLY A 118 -6.34 -5.70 4.27
N LEU A 119 -6.51 -6.92 4.81
CA LEU A 119 -5.40 -7.68 5.39
C LEU A 119 -4.29 -7.94 4.36
N ALA A 120 -4.66 -8.39 3.16
CA ALA A 120 -3.73 -8.70 2.10
C ALA A 120 -3.00 -7.43 1.61
N LEU A 121 -3.72 -6.32 1.47
CA LEU A 121 -3.19 -5.05 0.99
C LEU A 121 -1.99 -4.59 1.83
N LEU A 122 -2.19 -4.39 3.13
CA LEU A 122 -1.15 -3.81 3.98
C LEU A 122 -0.05 -4.81 4.34
N ASN A 123 -0.41 -6.07 4.58
CA ASN A 123 0.59 -7.10 4.84
C ASN A 123 1.50 -7.32 3.62
N ASN A 124 0.95 -7.34 2.41
CA ASN A 124 1.73 -7.55 1.20
C ASN A 124 2.55 -6.31 0.83
N LEU A 125 2.03 -5.07 1.04
CA LEU A 125 2.83 -3.85 0.89
C LEU A 125 4.07 -3.90 1.78
N LEU A 126 3.88 -4.21 3.05
CA LEU A 126 5.00 -4.31 4.01
C LEU A 126 5.90 -5.53 3.75
N ALA A 127 5.40 -6.57 3.09
CA ALA A 127 6.17 -7.76 2.71
C ALA A 127 7.03 -7.56 1.46
N VAL A 128 6.82 -6.50 0.65
CA VAL A 128 7.72 -6.17 -0.47
C VAL A 128 9.15 -6.11 0.07
N PRO A 129 10.08 -6.92 -0.45
CA PRO A 129 11.39 -7.07 0.20
C PRO A 129 12.41 -5.99 -0.16
N VAL A 130 12.09 -5.15 -1.16
CA VAL A 130 12.98 -4.09 -1.67
C VAL A 130 12.48 -2.72 -1.25
N PRO A 131 13.35 -1.68 -1.18
CA PRO A 131 12.92 -0.35 -0.82
C PRO A 131 11.82 0.19 -1.73
N MET A 132 10.93 0.99 -1.15
CA MET A 132 9.82 1.64 -1.82
C MET A 132 9.91 3.16 -1.67
N ILE A 133 9.72 3.88 -2.76
CA ILE A 133 9.61 5.35 -2.80
C ILE A 133 8.17 5.70 -3.16
N ALA A 134 7.49 6.44 -2.31
CA ALA A 134 6.24 7.10 -2.68
C ALA A 134 6.55 8.45 -3.33
N ALA A 135 6.12 8.64 -4.57
CA ALA A 135 6.14 9.93 -5.27
C ALA A 135 4.70 10.48 -5.28
N VAL A 136 4.37 11.27 -4.25
CA VAL A 136 3.02 11.79 -4.02
C VAL A 136 2.79 12.99 -4.92
N ASN A 137 2.10 12.75 -6.05
CA ASN A 137 1.93 13.68 -7.16
C ASN A 137 0.77 14.69 -6.97
N GLY A 138 0.14 14.73 -5.79
CA GLY A 138 -0.95 15.62 -5.44
C GLY A 138 -1.65 15.17 -4.17
N PRO A 139 -2.90 15.62 -3.91
CA PRO A 139 -3.62 15.28 -2.70
C PRO A 139 -3.74 13.78 -2.46
N ALA A 140 -3.40 13.34 -1.26
CA ALA A 140 -3.54 11.99 -0.70
C ALA A 140 -4.52 12.08 0.48
N LEU A 141 -5.83 12.16 0.17
CA LEU A 141 -6.88 12.43 1.16
C LEU A 141 -7.61 11.18 1.62
N ILE A 142 -7.45 10.09 0.84
CA ILE A 142 -8.04 8.79 1.09
C ILE A 142 -6.91 7.77 1.02
N HIS A 143 -6.76 6.96 2.06
CA HIS A 143 -5.70 5.94 2.14
C HIS A 143 -4.29 6.49 1.89
N ALA A 144 -3.98 7.65 2.50
CA ALA A 144 -2.64 8.25 2.45
C ALA A 144 -1.57 7.36 3.12
N GLU A 145 -1.97 6.39 3.94
CA GLU A 145 -1.08 5.41 4.56
C GLU A 145 -0.32 4.58 3.51
N LEU A 146 -0.87 4.38 2.32
CA LEU A 146 -0.16 3.69 1.23
C LEU A 146 1.13 4.40 0.84
N ALA A 147 1.11 5.74 0.86
CA ALA A 147 2.31 6.53 0.60
C ALA A 147 3.28 6.50 1.78
N VAL A 148 2.79 6.69 3.01
CA VAL A 148 3.66 6.83 4.20
C VAL A 148 4.15 5.48 4.75
N LEU A 149 3.66 4.37 4.25
CA LEU A 149 4.18 3.02 4.47
C LEU A 149 5.35 2.68 3.53
N CYS A 150 5.62 3.50 2.51
CA CYS A 150 6.85 3.43 1.74
C CYS A 150 8.04 3.92 2.58
N ASP A 151 9.25 3.51 2.19
CA ASP A 151 10.47 3.81 2.97
C ASP A 151 10.95 5.27 2.78
N ILE A 152 10.63 5.87 1.64
CA ILE A 152 10.92 7.27 1.30
C ILE A 152 9.64 7.90 0.75
N VAL A 153 9.28 9.07 1.25
CA VAL A 153 8.13 9.83 0.77
C VAL A 153 8.60 11.15 0.18
N LEU A 154 8.34 11.33 -1.11
CA LEU A 154 8.51 12.58 -1.84
C LEU A 154 7.12 13.14 -2.16
N ALA A 155 6.94 14.44 -2.09
CA ALA A 155 5.64 15.04 -2.40
C ALA A 155 5.80 16.31 -3.25
N VAL A 156 4.79 16.60 -4.06
CA VAL A 156 4.67 17.91 -4.71
C VAL A 156 4.24 18.96 -3.69
N SER A 157 4.55 20.24 -3.98
CA SER A 157 4.26 21.36 -3.07
C SER A 157 2.77 21.56 -2.76
N HIS A 158 1.88 21.12 -3.65
CA HIS A 158 0.43 21.19 -3.46
C HIS A 158 -0.19 19.90 -2.91
N ALA A 159 0.62 18.91 -2.53
CA ALA A 159 0.11 17.70 -1.90
C ALA A 159 -0.42 18.00 -0.49
N GLU A 160 -1.48 17.30 -0.14
CA GLU A 160 -2.07 17.28 1.19
C GLU A 160 -2.22 15.84 1.64
N PHE A 161 -2.08 15.59 2.93
CA PHE A 161 -2.28 14.29 3.54
C PHE A 161 -3.46 14.37 4.52
N ALA A 162 -4.41 13.45 4.37
CA ALA A 162 -5.55 13.34 5.28
C ALA A 162 -6.02 11.89 5.35
N ASP A 163 -6.90 11.61 6.29
CA ASP A 163 -7.70 10.39 6.35
C ASP A 163 -9.19 10.77 6.34
N LEU A 164 -9.73 10.97 5.15
CA LEU A 164 -11.14 11.31 4.96
C LEU A 164 -12.04 10.09 4.74
N ALA A 165 -11.44 8.91 4.55
CA ALA A 165 -12.19 7.67 4.35
C ALA A 165 -12.87 7.19 5.62
N HIS A 166 -12.23 7.35 6.77
CA HIS A 166 -12.68 6.77 8.03
C HIS A 166 -13.57 7.71 8.84
N VAL A 167 -13.08 8.31 9.93
CA VAL A 167 -13.95 9.07 10.86
C VAL A 167 -14.76 10.16 10.17
N PRO A 168 -14.19 11.01 9.29
CA PRO A 168 -14.97 11.97 8.52
C PRO A 168 -15.96 11.32 7.56
N GLY A 169 -15.63 10.15 7.01
CA GLY A 169 -16.48 9.34 6.15
C GLY A 169 -17.46 8.44 6.91
N GLY A 170 -17.45 8.47 8.25
CA GLY A 170 -18.33 7.68 9.10
C GLY A 170 -17.93 6.21 9.26
N ALA A 171 -16.64 5.89 9.07
CA ALA A 171 -16.06 4.56 9.29
C ALA A 171 -15.06 4.59 10.45
N VAL A 172 -14.77 3.42 11.02
CA VAL A 172 -13.69 3.26 12.00
C VAL A 172 -12.36 3.21 11.27
N PRO A 173 -11.30 3.90 11.76
CA PRO A 173 -9.98 3.88 11.14
C PRO A 173 -9.26 2.55 11.43
N GLY A 174 -9.77 1.45 10.85
CA GLY A 174 -9.40 0.07 11.18
C GLY A 174 -8.33 -0.56 10.31
N ASP A 175 -8.08 -0.01 9.15
CA ASP A 175 -7.22 -0.57 8.10
C ASP A 175 -5.74 -0.15 8.19
N GLY A 176 -5.21 -0.03 9.39
CA GLY A 176 -3.80 0.25 9.64
C GLY A 176 -3.47 1.73 9.85
N VAL A 177 -4.35 2.66 9.48
CA VAL A 177 -4.16 4.11 9.70
C VAL A 177 -4.02 4.44 11.19
N HIS A 178 -4.77 3.72 12.06
CA HIS A 178 -4.71 3.84 13.53
C HIS A 178 -3.35 3.42 14.10
N THR A 179 -2.56 2.69 13.34
CA THR A 179 -1.20 2.29 13.70
C THR A 179 -0.17 3.26 13.14
N VAL A 180 -0.20 3.53 11.83
CA VAL A 180 0.87 4.28 11.17
C VAL A 180 0.88 5.76 11.53
N TRP A 181 -0.29 6.44 11.56
CA TRP A 181 -0.33 7.87 11.84
C TRP A 181 0.13 8.23 13.26
N PRO A 182 -0.30 7.51 14.33
CA PRO A 182 0.27 7.73 15.66
C PRO A 182 1.76 7.41 15.78
N MET A 183 2.30 6.49 14.96
CA MET A 183 3.75 6.24 14.93
C MET A 183 4.51 7.42 14.31
N LEU A 184 3.98 8.02 13.24
CA LEU A 184 4.63 9.13 12.54
C LEU A 184 4.48 10.47 13.28
N LEU A 185 3.28 10.77 13.77
CA LEU A 185 2.95 12.06 14.35
C LEU A 185 3.07 12.11 15.88
N GLY A 186 3.28 10.96 16.52
CA GLY A 186 3.11 10.79 17.95
C GLY A 186 1.65 10.52 18.32
N PRO A 187 1.40 9.87 19.47
CA PRO A 187 0.07 9.29 19.78
C PRO A 187 -1.04 10.33 19.90
N ASN A 188 -0.78 11.53 20.45
CA ASN A 188 -1.80 12.57 20.58
C ASN A 188 -2.11 13.24 19.25
N ARG A 189 -1.08 13.61 18.50
CA ARG A 189 -1.23 14.26 17.19
C ARG A 189 -1.87 13.32 16.18
N GLY A 190 -1.47 12.04 16.17
CA GLY A 190 -2.06 11.03 15.29
C GLY A 190 -3.55 10.79 15.57
N ARG A 191 -3.97 10.77 16.86
CA ARG A 191 -5.41 10.67 17.19
C ARG A 191 -6.18 11.92 16.77
N TYR A 192 -5.62 13.11 16.98
CA TYR A 192 -6.22 14.35 16.51
C TYR A 192 -6.43 14.33 15.00
N PHE A 193 -5.40 13.98 14.24
CA PHE A 193 -5.44 13.85 12.79
C PHE A 193 -6.58 12.91 12.32
N LEU A 194 -6.64 11.69 12.87
CA LEU A 194 -7.64 10.69 12.48
C LEU A 194 -9.07 11.10 12.90
N LEU A 195 -9.24 11.69 14.10
CA LEU A 195 -10.56 12.04 14.61
C LEU A 195 -11.15 13.27 13.92
N THR A 196 -10.32 14.19 13.46
CA THR A 196 -10.78 15.46 12.89
C THR A 196 -10.77 15.48 11.35
N GLY A 197 -10.06 14.54 10.71
CA GLY A 197 -9.83 14.59 9.27
C GLY A 197 -8.98 15.78 8.87
N GLU A 198 -8.08 16.23 9.76
CA GLU A 198 -7.16 17.33 9.46
C GLU A 198 -6.41 17.08 8.16
N ARG A 199 -6.27 18.12 7.35
CA ARG A 199 -5.40 18.10 6.17
C ARG A 199 -4.05 18.67 6.52
N ILE A 200 -3.00 17.90 6.31
CA ILE A 200 -1.61 18.31 6.53
C ILE A 200 -1.00 18.64 5.16
N ALA A 201 -0.68 19.91 4.92
CA ALA A 201 -0.02 20.34 3.69
C ALA A 201 1.40 19.76 3.58
N ALA A 202 1.92 19.63 2.36
CA ALA A 202 3.23 19.02 2.08
C ALA A 202 4.37 19.57 2.91
N GLU A 203 4.48 20.91 3.05
CA GLU A 203 5.54 21.52 3.84
C GLU A 203 5.40 21.23 5.34
N GLU A 204 4.20 21.20 5.87
CA GLU A 204 3.96 20.79 7.25
C GLU A 204 4.25 19.29 7.44
N ALA A 205 3.86 18.44 6.48
CA ALA A 205 4.18 17.01 6.48
C ALA A 205 5.71 16.78 6.50
N LYS A 206 6.47 17.59 5.76
CA LYS A 206 7.93 17.59 5.81
C LYS A 206 8.46 18.02 7.17
N ARG A 207 7.91 19.10 7.76
CA ARG A 207 8.30 19.55 9.10
C ARG A 207 8.02 18.51 10.18
N LEU A 208 6.97 17.72 10.01
CA LEU A 208 6.59 16.63 10.92
C LEU A 208 7.37 15.32 10.66
N GLY A 209 8.20 15.27 9.63
CA GLY A 209 8.98 14.07 9.28
C GLY A 209 8.21 13.00 8.53
N VAL A 210 7.01 13.31 8.04
CA VAL A 210 6.18 12.41 7.21
C VAL A 210 6.70 12.38 5.77
N VAL A 211 7.15 13.52 5.25
CA VAL A 211 7.69 13.71 3.90
C VAL A 211 9.17 14.04 3.98
N GLY A 212 9.99 13.39 3.17
CA GLY A 212 11.44 13.66 3.11
C GLY A 212 11.78 14.90 2.29
N GLU A 213 11.15 15.03 1.12
CA GLU A 213 11.39 16.18 0.22
C GLU A 213 10.07 16.70 -0.36
N VAL A 214 9.93 18.03 -0.43
CA VAL A 214 8.84 18.70 -1.15
C VAL A 214 9.41 19.34 -2.41
N LEU A 215 8.80 19.08 -3.55
CA LEU A 215 9.34 19.35 -4.88
C LEU A 215 8.30 20.05 -5.78
N PRO A 216 8.74 20.83 -6.75
CA PRO A 216 7.89 21.22 -7.88
C PRO A 216 7.37 19.98 -8.62
N ALA A 217 6.17 20.04 -9.18
CA ALA A 217 5.55 18.89 -9.85
C ALA A 217 6.43 18.31 -10.97
N ALA A 218 7.09 19.16 -11.75
CA ALA A 218 7.99 18.73 -12.83
C ALA A 218 9.26 17.98 -12.34
N GLU A 219 9.61 18.13 -11.07
CA GLU A 219 10.82 17.55 -10.48
C GLU A 219 10.55 16.26 -9.72
N LEU A 220 9.30 15.97 -9.36
CA LEU A 220 8.94 14.82 -8.51
C LEU A 220 9.43 13.50 -9.08
N MET A 221 8.99 13.13 -10.28
CA MET A 221 9.36 11.84 -10.89
C MET A 221 10.84 11.78 -11.27
N PRO A 222 11.46 12.84 -11.85
CA PRO A 222 12.93 12.86 -12.04
C PRO A 222 13.71 12.62 -10.75
N ARG A 223 13.28 13.21 -9.63
CA ARG A 223 13.93 13.00 -8.33
C ARG A 223 13.72 11.60 -7.79
N ALA A 224 12.51 11.05 -7.90
CA ALA A 224 12.21 9.67 -7.50
C ALA A 224 13.07 8.68 -8.28
N HIS A 225 13.17 8.82 -9.59
CA HIS A 225 14.03 7.98 -10.44
C HIS A 225 15.53 8.15 -10.12
N ALA A 226 15.99 9.36 -9.84
CA ALA A 226 17.39 9.59 -9.46
C ALA A 226 17.76 8.89 -8.14
N LEU A 227 16.88 8.97 -7.13
CA LEU A 227 17.05 8.24 -5.86
C LEU A 227 16.98 6.72 -6.08
N ALA A 228 16.03 6.27 -6.89
CA ALA A 228 15.86 4.88 -7.21
C ALA A 228 17.11 4.30 -7.91
N ALA A 229 17.66 5.00 -8.89
CA ALA A 229 18.88 4.60 -9.58
C ALA A 229 20.09 4.55 -8.63
N GLN A 230 20.22 5.55 -7.74
CA GLN A 230 21.27 5.57 -6.73
C GLN A 230 21.20 4.36 -5.80
N LEU A 231 20.01 4.03 -5.30
CA LEU A 231 19.79 2.88 -4.42
C LEU A 231 19.95 1.56 -5.19
N ALA A 232 19.39 1.45 -6.39
CA ALA A 232 19.48 0.25 -7.21
C ALA A 232 20.92 -0.10 -7.64
N ALA A 233 21.86 0.81 -7.55
CA ALA A 233 23.28 0.54 -7.76
C ALA A 233 23.92 -0.28 -6.62
N LEU A 234 23.29 -0.32 -5.43
CA LEU A 234 23.79 -1.09 -4.28
C LEU A 234 23.48 -2.59 -4.47
N PRO A 235 24.23 -3.49 -3.79
CA PRO A 235 23.90 -4.92 -3.83
C PRO A 235 22.46 -5.19 -3.36
N THR A 236 21.71 -6.02 -4.10
CA THR A 236 20.30 -6.32 -3.80
C THR A 236 20.10 -6.84 -2.36
N MET A 237 21.02 -7.66 -1.85
CA MET A 237 20.94 -8.18 -0.48
C MET A 237 21.07 -7.06 0.56
N VAL A 238 21.88 -6.02 0.31
CA VAL A 238 21.99 -4.87 1.20
C VAL A 238 20.64 -4.15 1.27
N LEU A 239 20.01 -3.89 0.12
CA LEU A 239 18.71 -3.23 0.07
C LEU A 239 17.63 -4.02 0.82
N ARG A 240 17.52 -5.32 0.54
CA ARG A 240 16.53 -6.21 1.17
C ARG A 240 16.69 -6.30 2.67
N HIS A 241 17.90 -6.54 3.15
CA HIS A 241 18.13 -6.64 4.59
C HIS A 241 18.02 -5.30 5.30
N THR A 242 18.41 -4.19 4.66
CA THR A 242 18.21 -2.84 5.20
C THR A 242 16.72 -2.58 5.40
N ARG A 243 15.87 -2.81 4.38
CA ARG A 243 14.43 -2.64 4.51
C ARG A 243 13.85 -3.54 5.60
N ALA A 244 14.26 -4.80 5.64
CA ALA A 244 13.79 -5.74 6.66
C ALA A 244 14.08 -5.25 8.10
N VAL A 245 15.26 -4.65 8.34
CA VAL A 245 15.63 -4.07 9.63
C VAL A 245 14.85 -2.80 9.92
N LEU A 246 14.78 -1.86 8.98
CA LEU A 246 14.13 -0.57 9.15
C LEU A 246 12.61 -0.70 9.37
N THR A 247 11.95 -1.64 8.69
CA THR A 247 10.50 -1.83 8.77
C THR A 247 10.05 -2.80 9.85
N ARG A 248 10.98 -3.43 10.59
CA ARG A 248 10.66 -4.50 11.55
C ARG A 248 9.62 -4.11 12.59
N GLU A 249 9.77 -2.95 13.23
CA GLU A 249 8.85 -2.50 14.29
C GLU A 249 7.48 -2.12 13.71
N LEU A 250 7.46 -1.46 12.56
CA LEU A 250 6.23 -1.12 11.85
C LEU A 250 5.45 -2.39 11.46
N ARG A 251 6.14 -3.39 10.88
CA ARG A 251 5.55 -4.68 10.52
C ARG A 251 4.98 -5.42 11.72
N ARG A 252 5.71 -5.43 12.84
CA ARG A 252 5.25 -6.06 14.08
C ARG A 252 3.97 -5.42 14.58
N ARG A 253 3.93 -4.08 14.68
CA ARG A 253 2.73 -3.35 15.11
C ARG A 253 1.56 -3.53 14.15
N MET A 254 1.82 -3.47 12.86
CA MET A 254 0.77 -3.70 11.86
C MET A 254 0.20 -5.12 11.99
N PHE A 255 1.04 -6.12 12.15
CA PHE A 255 0.60 -7.51 12.34
C PHE A 255 -0.25 -7.69 13.61
N ASP A 256 0.14 -7.03 14.71
CA ASP A 256 -0.58 -7.11 15.98
C ASP A 256 -1.96 -6.40 15.93
N GLU A 257 -2.09 -5.30 15.18
CA GLU A 257 -3.21 -4.37 15.29
C GLU A 257 -4.19 -4.43 14.09
N LEU A 258 -3.73 -4.78 12.89
CA LEU A 258 -4.53 -4.65 11.65
C LEU A 258 -5.81 -5.47 11.69
N ALA A 259 -5.72 -6.75 12.06
CA ALA A 259 -6.90 -7.62 12.10
C ALA A 259 -7.93 -7.17 13.16
N ASN A 260 -7.45 -6.66 14.30
CA ASN A 260 -8.31 -6.08 15.34
C ASN A 260 -8.97 -4.80 14.83
N GLY A 261 -8.23 -3.91 14.17
CA GLY A 261 -8.75 -2.68 13.58
C GLY A 261 -9.86 -2.95 12.57
N LEU A 262 -9.60 -3.81 11.60
CA LEU A 262 -10.58 -4.21 10.57
C LEU A 262 -11.83 -4.89 11.18
N ALA A 263 -11.68 -5.68 12.25
CA ALA A 263 -12.82 -6.26 12.93
C ALA A 263 -13.73 -5.19 13.56
N HIS A 264 -13.15 -4.15 14.18
CA HIS A 264 -13.91 -3.01 14.73
C HIS A 264 -14.58 -2.18 13.63
N GLU A 265 -13.93 -1.98 12.52
CA GLU A 265 -14.50 -1.31 11.36
C GLU A 265 -15.71 -2.08 10.83
N GLY A 266 -15.60 -3.40 10.68
CA GLY A 266 -16.71 -4.27 10.29
C GLY A 266 -17.88 -4.22 11.26
N LEU A 267 -17.62 -4.21 12.56
CA LEU A 267 -18.67 -4.08 13.58
C LEU A 267 -19.43 -2.76 13.45
N ALA A 268 -18.72 -1.65 13.19
CA ALA A 268 -19.34 -0.36 13.00
C ALA A 268 -20.21 -0.28 11.73
N MET A 269 -19.84 -1.01 10.69
CA MET A 269 -20.63 -1.09 9.45
C MET A 269 -21.94 -1.87 9.59
N LEU A 270 -22.12 -2.63 10.67
CA LEU A 270 -23.40 -3.29 10.98
C LEU A 270 -24.45 -2.33 11.54
N VAL A 271 -24.05 -1.14 11.99
CA VAL A 271 -24.97 -0.14 12.50
C VAL A 271 -25.59 0.63 11.34
N PRO A 272 -26.93 0.62 11.18
CA PRO A 272 -27.59 1.40 10.14
C PRO A 272 -27.28 2.90 10.29
N ARG A 273 -26.83 3.55 9.23
CA ARG A 273 -26.65 5.00 9.23
C ARG A 273 -28.02 5.68 9.20
N PRO A 274 -28.25 6.76 9.99
CA PRO A 274 -29.44 7.56 9.90
C PRO A 274 -29.67 8.07 8.45
N LEU A 275 -30.94 8.15 8.04
CA LEU A 275 -31.31 8.53 6.66
C LEU A 275 -30.85 9.93 6.27
N ASP A 276 -30.64 10.83 7.24
CA ASP A 276 -30.17 12.20 7.10
C ASP A 276 -28.65 12.35 6.96
N GLN A 277 -27.91 11.27 7.11
CA GLN A 277 -26.44 11.22 6.98
C GLN A 277 -25.95 10.35 5.81
N ARG A 278 -26.87 10.02 4.87
CA ARG A 278 -26.58 9.19 3.70
C ARG A 278 -26.18 9.99 2.47
#